data_f5317dc39374fdbe6837941ee82c288d
#
_entry.id   f5317dc39374fdbe6837941ee82c288d
#
_cell.length_a   1.000
_cell.length_b   1.000
_cell.length_c   1.000
_cell.angle_alpha   90.00
_cell.angle_beta   90.00
_cell.angle_gamma   90.00
#
_symmetry.space_group_name_H-M   'P 1'
#
loop_
_entity.id
_entity.type
_entity.pdbx_description
1 polymer ?
#
loop_
_entity_poly.entity_id
_entity_poly.type
_entity_poly.pdbx_seq_one_letter_code
_entity_poly.pdbx_strand_id
1 'polypeptide(L)'
;CSTGVIGEPMPIKNLLNQLPVLADKLDRSGFRDASEAILTTDLVPKRFIIESYIAGRRIRIAGFAKGSGMIYPNMATMLAFIVCDVGIEKKTWDAMLKDSLQTSFNSISVDGETSTNDSFIAINSGELIEKQYLPIIQEGIDMVCKKLAKSIARDGEGANCLIEVIVKNAKNESDGLKIAKSISKSMLVKTAIHGCDPNWGRIIGAAGNTGVQFKLNDVDLFIGEFQILRKGKLMV
;
A
#
# COMPACT_ATOMS: atom_id res chain seq x y z
N CYS A 1 -0.04 -0.73 18.40
CA CYS A 1 0.78 -0.01 17.41
C CYS A 1 0.67 1.49 17.61
N SER A 2 1.72 2.22 17.32
CA SER A 2 1.79 3.66 17.54
C SER A 2 2.83 4.29 16.60
N THR A 3 2.58 5.51 16.18
CA THR A 3 3.62 6.38 15.63
C THR A 3 4.22 7.19 16.76
N GLY A 4 5.54 7.36 16.79
CA GLY A 4 6.25 8.11 17.82
C GLY A 4 7.58 8.65 17.31
N VAL A 5 8.24 9.45 18.13
CA VAL A 5 9.58 9.98 17.85
C VAL A 5 10.60 8.89 18.17
N ILE A 6 11.54 8.64 17.24
CA ILE A 6 12.60 7.63 17.43
C ILE A 6 13.48 8.06 18.62
N GLY A 7 13.67 7.14 19.57
CA GLY A 7 14.46 7.38 20.78
C GLY A 7 13.66 7.93 21.96
N GLU A 8 12.41 8.35 21.77
CA GLU A 8 11.55 8.80 22.86
C GLU A 8 10.75 7.65 23.48
N PRO A 9 10.73 7.50 24.80
CA PRO A 9 9.95 6.46 25.44
C PRO A 9 8.45 6.71 25.33
N MET A 10 7.69 5.63 25.15
CA MET A 10 6.23 5.72 25.08
C MET A 10 5.65 6.13 26.45
N PRO A 11 4.63 7.01 26.51
CA PRO A 11 3.98 7.45 27.74
C PRO A 11 3.02 6.38 28.30
N ILE A 12 3.58 5.24 28.73
CA ILE A 12 2.82 4.03 29.15
C ILE A 12 1.76 4.33 30.22
N LYS A 13 2.08 5.18 31.22
CA LYS A 13 1.12 5.52 32.28
C LYS A 13 -0.14 6.19 31.70
N ASN A 14 0.03 7.11 30.77
CA ASN A 14 -1.10 7.78 30.12
C ASN A 14 -1.95 6.80 29.31
N LEU A 15 -1.31 5.89 28.57
CA LEU A 15 -2.00 4.84 27.81
C LEU A 15 -2.81 3.93 28.73
N LEU A 16 -2.20 3.40 29.79
CA LEU A 16 -2.89 2.51 30.73
C LEU A 16 -4.08 3.19 31.42
N ASN A 17 -3.98 4.46 31.76
CA ASN A 17 -5.08 5.21 32.38
C ASN A 17 -6.25 5.44 31.41
N GLN A 18 -6.00 5.48 30.09
CA GLN A 18 -7.03 5.73 29.08
C GLN A 18 -7.68 4.45 28.54
N LEU A 19 -7.04 3.28 28.70
CA LEU A 19 -7.58 2.03 28.19
C LEU A 19 -8.99 1.67 28.71
N PRO A 20 -9.32 1.80 30.01
CA PRO A 20 -10.68 1.54 30.48
C PRO A 20 -11.70 2.50 29.84
N VAL A 21 -11.36 3.79 29.75
CA VAL A 21 -12.23 4.80 29.12
C VAL A 21 -12.47 4.47 27.65
N LEU A 22 -11.44 4.01 26.95
CA LEU A 22 -11.56 3.61 25.54
C LEU A 22 -12.43 2.36 25.39
N ALA A 23 -12.28 1.38 26.28
CA ALA A 23 -13.09 0.17 26.28
C ALA A 23 -14.59 0.47 26.49
N ASP A 24 -14.91 1.39 27.41
CA ASP A 24 -16.29 1.83 27.67
C ASP A 24 -16.91 2.62 26.50
N LYS A 25 -16.07 3.20 25.64
CA LYS A 25 -16.49 3.96 24.45
C LYS A 25 -16.52 3.12 23.16
N LEU A 26 -16.34 1.81 23.24
CA LEU A 26 -16.45 0.95 22.05
C LEU A 26 -17.85 1.06 21.43
N ASP A 27 -17.90 1.52 20.20
CA ASP A 27 -19.12 1.74 19.44
C ASP A 27 -18.97 1.33 17.98
N ARG A 28 -20.08 0.93 17.35
CA ARG A 28 -20.09 0.55 15.92
C ARG A 28 -19.81 1.71 14.98
N SER A 29 -20.01 2.94 15.41
CA SER A 29 -19.72 4.17 14.64
C SER A 29 -18.27 4.62 14.75
N GLY A 30 -17.49 4.08 15.68
CA GLY A 30 -16.12 4.50 15.99
C GLY A 30 -15.08 4.32 14.89
N PHE A 31 -15.43 3.68 13.77
CA PHE A 31 -14.52 3.50 12.63
C PHE A 31 -13.99 4.81 12.06
N ARG A 32 -14.87 5.82 11.97
CA ARG A 32 -14.48 7.14 11.49
C ARG A 32 -13.49 7.80 12.45
N ASP A 33 -13.84 7.86 13.72
CA ASP A 33 -13.04 8.53 14.75
C ASP A 33 -11.67 7.85 14.91
N ALA A 34 -11.62 6.52 14.90
CA ALA A 34 -10.37 5.77 14.94
C ALA A 34 -9.47 6.09 13.75
N SER A 35 -10.04 6.20 12.54
CA SER A 35 -9.28 6.53 11.33
C SER A 35 -8.73 7.95 11.31
N GLU A 36 -9.34 8.87 12.02
CA GLU A 36 -8.89 10.25 12.18
C GLU A 36 -7.87 10.37 13.33
N ALA A 37 -8.08 9.63 14.42
CA ALA A 37 -7.21 9.67 15.59
C ALA A 37 -5.78 9.15 15.36
N ILE A 38 -5.56 8.31 14.35
CA ILE A 38 -4.21 7.78 14.04
C ILE A 38 -3.37 8.69 13.16
N LEU A 39 -3.94 9.77 12.61
CA LEU A 39 -3.24 10.66 11.69
C LEU A 39 -2.11 11.44 12.40
N THR A 40 -1.03 11.71 11.66
CA THR A 40 0.08 12.54 12.13
C THR A 40 0.33 13.70 11.16
N THR A 41 1.11 13.48 10.11
CA THR A 41 1.37 14.45 9.05
C THR A 41 0.47 14.26 7.83
N ASP A 42 -0.42 13.29 7.90
CA ASP A 42 -1.42 13.00 6.87
C ASP A 42 -2.35 14.20 6.67
N LEU A 43 -2.62 14.57 5.41
CA LEU A 43 -3.54 15.66 5.07
C LEU A 43 -5.00 15.23 5.09
N VAL A 44 -5.25 13.94 4.82
CA VAL A 44 -6.59 13.38 4.73
C VAL A 44 -6.68 11.98 5.37
N PRO A 45 -7.83 11.64 6.01
CA PRO A 45 -8.09 10.28 6.46
C PRO A 45 -8.22 9.31 5.28
N LYS A 46 -7.56 8.16 5.39
CA LYS A 46 -7.56 7.12 4.36
C LYS A 46 -8.44 5.96 4.81
N ARG A 47 -9.63 5.86 4.24
CA ARG A 47 -10.66 4.86 4.56
C ARG A 47 -11.21 4.26 3.29
N PHE A 48 -11.45 2.96 3.30
CA PHE A 48 -12.11 2.30 2.19
C PHE A 48 -12.97 1.14 2.70
N ILE A 49 -14.19 1.05 2.16
CA ILE A 49 -15.16 0.02 2.53
C ILE A 49 -15.73 -0.55 1.24
N ILE A 50 -15.81 -1.86 1.17
CA ILE A 50 -16.53 -2.57 0.13
C ILE A 50 -17.62 -3.43 0.74
N GLU A 51 -18.69 -3.59 0.02
CA GLU A 51 -19.79 -4.50 0.34
C GLU A 51 -20.04 -5.41 -0.86
N SER A 52 -20.31 -6.67 -0.58
CA SER A 52 -20.68 -7.67 -1.58
C SER A 52 -21.74 -8.61 -1.02
N TYR A 53 -22.50 -9.25 -1.91
CA TYR A 53 -23.42 -10.31 -1.54
C TYR A 53 -22.85 -11.64 -1.97
N ILE A 54 -22.55 -12.50 -1.01
CA ILE A 54 -21.96 -13.82 -1.22
C ILE A 54 -22.83 -14.84 -0.51
N ALA A 55 -23.29 -15.86 -1.21
CA ALA A 55 -24.20 -16.89 -0.68
C ALA A 55 -25.46 -16.31 -0.01
N GLY A 56 -26.04 -15.24 -0.59
CA GLY A 56 -27.23 -14.57 -0.03
C GLY A 56 -26.97 -13.71 1.21
N ARG A 57 -25.73 -13.61 1.68
CA ARG A 57 -25.32 -12.84 2.84
C ARG A 57 -24.55 -11.59 2.41
N ARG A 58 -24.84 -10.45 3.03
CA ARG A 58 -24.05 -9.22 2.86
C ARG A 58 -22.74 -9.37 3.64
N ILE A 59 -21.64 -9.17 2.95
CA ILE A 59 -20.29 -9.20 3.49
C ILE A 59 -19.65 -7.83 3.29
N ARG A 60 -18.97 -7.34 4.33
CA ARG A 60 -18.22 -6.08 4.30
C ARG A 60 -16.77 -6.33 4.62
N ILE A 61 -15.91 -5.70 3.84
CA ILE A 61 -14.49 -5.57 4.14
C ILE A 61 -14.19 -4.08 4.22
N ALA A 62 -13.67 -3.65 5.34
CA ALA A 62 -13.36 -2.26 5.58
C ALA A 62 -11.91 -2.12 6.03
N GLY A 63 -11.31 -0.99 5.73
CA GLY A 63 -9.98 -0.69 6.24
C GLY A 63 -9.75 0.80 6.33
N PHE A 64 -8.83 1.17 7.20
CA PHE A 64 -8.26 2.50 7.27
C PHE A 64 -6.76 2.42 7.50
N ALA A 65 -6.06 3.44 7.06
CA ALA A 65 -4.62 3.50 7.19
C ALA A 65 -4.16 4.94 7.38
N LYS A 66 -2.95 5.10 7.90
CA LYS A 66 -2.26 6.35 7.95
C LYS A 66 -0.82 6.20 7.46
N GLY A 67 -0.26 7.26 6.95
CA GLY A 67 1.11 7.38 6.51
C GLY A 67 1.24 8.48 5.47
N SER A 68 2.32 9.25 5.55
CA SER A 68 2.61 10.38 4.67
C SER A 68 4.11 10.54 4.45
N GLY A 69 4.95 10.39 5.48
CA GLY A 69 6.40 10.38 5.42
C GLY A 69 7.00 9.09 5.96
N MET A 70 8.27 8.83 5.66
CA MET A 70 9.02 7.61 5.99
C MET A 70 8.31 6.38 5.40
N ILE A 71 7.97 6.45 4.09
CA ILE A 71 7.19 5.43 3.38
C ILE A 71 8.03 4.71 2.32
N TYR A 72 8.59 3.58 2.70
CA TYR A 72 9.13 2.56 1.82
C TYR A 72 8.94 1.19 2.49
N PRO A 73 7.72 0.64 2.48
CA PRO A 73 7.42 -0.56 3.23
C PRO A 73 8.17 -1.78 2.69
N ASN A 74 8.89 -2.45 3.59
CA ASN A 74 9.22 -3.86 3.50
C ASN A 74 8.58 -4.56 4.70
N MET A 75 7.26 -4.39 4.82
CA MET A 75 6.42 -4.55 6.01
C MET A 75 6.64 -3.44 7.06
N ALA A 76 6.92 -2.20 6.61
CA ALA A 76 7.21 -1.10 7.54
C ALA A 76 6.77 0.27 6.99
N THR A 77 6.34 1.19 7.84
CA THR A 77 6.09 2.65 7.78
C THR A 77 4.64 3.09 7.65
N MET A 78 3.69 2.31 8.05
CA MET A 78 2.30 2.75 8.08
C MET A 78 1.57 2.07 9.24
N LEU A 79 0.49 2.65 9.66
CA LEU A 79 -0.49 1.91 10.44
C LEU A 79 -1.67 1.60 9.53
N ALA A 80 -1.99 0.34 9.36
CA ALA A 80 -3.14 -0.09 8.58
C ALA A 80 -3.96 -1.14 9.33
N PHE A 81 -5.26 -1.00 9.23
CA PHE A 81 -6.24 -1.84 9.89
C PHE A 81 -7.24 -2.33 8.85
N ILE A 82 -7.45 -3.65 8.83
CA ILE A 82 -8.46 -4.28 7.99
C ILE A 82 -9.42 -5.06 8.87
N VAL A 83 -10.70 -4.91 8.60
CA VAL A 83 -11.76 -5.68 9.26
C VAL A 83 -12.63 -6.35 8.23
N CYS A 84 -12.98 -7.61 8.47
CA CYS A 84 -13.86 -8.40 7.63
C CYS A 84 -14.94 -9.05 8.50
N ASP A 85 -16.21 -8.92 8.12
CA ASP A 85 -17.34 -9.44 8.90
C ASP A 85 -17.69 -10.89 8.55
N VAL A 86 -16.72 -11.64 8.04
CA VAL A 86 -16.83 -13.08 7.78
C VAL A 86 -15.68 -13.82 8.42
N GLY A 87 -15.96 -14.99 9.01
CA GLY A 87 -14.95 -15.84 9.62
C GLY A 87 -14.11 -16.58 8.58
N ILE A 88 -12.80 -16.58 8.77
CA ILE A 88 -11.82 -17.30 7.94
C ILE A 88 -10.81 -17.95 8.89
N GLU A 89 -10.48 -19.21 8.63
CA GLU A 89 -9.47 -19.91 9.43
C GLU A 89 -8.14 -19.14 9.44
N LYS A 90 -7.51 -19.05 10.62
CA LYS A 90 -6.30 -18.27 10.85
C LYS A 90 -5.21 -18.50 9.80
N LYS A 91 -4.89 -19.75 9.47
CA LYS A 91 -3.83 -20.08 8.50
C LYS A 91 -4.14 -19.53 7.10
N THR A 92 -5.40 -19.65 6.68
CA THR A 92 -5.88 -19.12 5.40
C THR A 92 -5.87 -17.60 5.41
N TRP A 93 -6.37 -16.98 6.49
CA TRP A 93 -6.39 -15.54 6.68
C TRP A 93 -4.98 -14.94 6.60
N ASP A 94 -4.02 -15.51 7.34
CA ASP A 94 -2.62 -15.07 7.34
C ASP A 94 -1.99 -15.15 5.92
N ALA A 95 -2.31 -16.19 5.15
CA ALA A 95 -1.83 -16.32 3.78
C ALA A 95 -2.44 -15.24 2.85
N MET A 96 -3.76 -15.06 2.91
CA MET A 96 -4.48 -14.05 2.13
C MET A 96 -3.94 -12.63 2.40
N LEU A 97 -3.70 -12.30 3.66
CA LEU A 97 -3.14 -11.01 4.05
C LEU A 97 -1.71 -10.81 3.53
N LYS A 98 -0.89 -11.86 3.58
CA LYS A 98 0.47 -11.83 3.04
C LYS A 98 0.49 -11.51 1.54
N ASP A 99 -0.38 -12.16 0.78
CA ASP A 99 -0.50 -11.94 -0.66
C ASP A 99 -0.97 -10.51 -0.96
N SER A 100 -1.98 -10.03 -0.25
CA SER A 100 -2.48 -8.65 -0.38
C SER A 100 -1.41 -7.61 -0.04
N LEU A 101 -0.58 -7.82 0.98
CA LEU A 101 0.49 -6.92 1.37
C LEU A 101 1.54 -6.76 0.27
N GLN A 102 1.91 -7.85 -0.42
CA GLN A 102 2.94 -7.80 -1.48
C GLN A 102 2.52 -6.91 -2.66
N THR A 103 1.23 -6.96 -3.03
CA THR A 103 0.69 -6.25 -4.18
C THR A 103 0.09 -4.87 -3.83
N SER A 104 0.15 -4.46 -2.58
CA SER A 104 -0.41 -3.20 -2.09
C SER A 104 0.62 -2.36 -1.32
N PHE A 105 0.63 -2.45 -0.01
CA PHE A 105 1.50 -1.62 0.85
C PHE A 105 2.99 -1.85 0.56
N ASN A 106 3.43 -3.09 0.33
CA ASN A 106 4.81 -3.35 -0.04
C ASN A 106 5.20 -2.85 -1.45
N SER A 107 4.27 -2.30 -2.20
CA SER A 107 4.50 -1.80 -3.57
C SER A 107 4.55 -0.28 -3.66
N ILE A 108 4.41 0.45 -2.55
CA ILE A 108 4.47 1.92 -2.55
C ILE A 108 5.80 2.45 -2.02
N SER A 109 6.09 3.70 -2.35
CA SER A 109 7.18 4.48 -1.76
C SER A 109 6.86 5.97 -1.84
N VAL A 110 7.13 6.72 -0.77
CA VAL A 110 7.11 8.19 -0.78
C VAL A 110 8.53 8.73 -0.86
N ASP A 111 9.40 8.37 0.06
CA ASP A 111 10.74 8.94 0.24
C ASP A 111 11.87 7.89 0.19
N GLY A 112 11.52 6.61 0.13
CA GLY A 112 12.50 5.52 0.11
C GLY A 112 12.98 5.08 1.47
N GLU A 113 12.49 5.69 2.57
CA GLU A 113 12.90 5.40 3.94
C GLU A 113 11.92 4.44 4.63
N THR A 114 12.46 3.50 5.42
CA THR A 114 11.67 2.52 6.17
C THR A 114 11.53 2.96 7.62
N SER A 115 10.31 2.93 8.18
CA SER A 115 10.04 3.29 9.57
C SER A 115 10.40 2.18 10.55
N THR A 116 10.37 2.56 11.83
CA THR A 116 10.58 1.64 12.96
C THR A 116 9.29 1.10 13.56
N ASN A 117 8.11 1.61 13.16
CA ASN A 117 6.86 1.44 13.89
C ASN A 117 5.69 0.89 13.07
N ASP A 118 5.94 0.33 11.90
CA ASP A 118 4.86 -0.13 11.04
C ASP A 118 4.07 -1.28 11.60
N SER A 119 2.78 -1.20 11.37
CA SER A 119 1.89 -2.26 11.78
C SER A 119 0.76 -2.45 10.77
N PHE A 120 0.53 -3.69 10.40
CA PHE A 120 -0.65 -4.11 9.67
C PHE A 120 -1.43 -5.07 10.53
N ILE A 121 -2.62 -4.64 10.97
CA ILE A 121 -3.51 -5.43 11.82
C ILE A 121 -4.77 -5.75 11.04
N ALA A 122 -5.12 -7.03 10.98
CA ALA A 122 -6.33 -7.45 10.31
C ALA A 122 -7.14 -8.40 11.19
N ILE A 123 -8.44 -8.15 11.26
CA ILE A 123 -9.37 -8.91 12.09
C ILE A 123 -10.47 -9.43 11.19
N ASN A 124 -10.77 -10.71 11.30
CA ASN A 124 -11.98 -11.30 10.74
C ASN A 124 -12.86 -11.85 11.86
N SER A 125 -14.16 -11.82 11.67
CA SER A 125 -15.13 -12.30 12.66
C SER A 125 -16.41 -12.75 11.97
N GLY A 126 -17.21 -13.55 12.70
CA GLY A 126 -18.48 -14.08 12.20
C GLY A 126 -18.40 -15.57 11.90
N GLU A 127 -19.40 -16.07 11.18
CA GLU A 127 -19.45 -17.45 10.75
C GLU A 127 -18.41 -17.75 9.68
N LEU A 128 -17.80 -18.94 9.75
CA LEU A 128 -16.84 -19.39 8.76
C LEU A 128 -17.48 -19.44 7.38
N ILE A 129 -16.77 -18.89 6.40
CA ILE A 129 -17.18 -18.94 5.01
C ILE A 129 -16.70 -20.22 4.35
N GLU A 130 -17.50 -20.73 3.42
CA GLU A 130 -17.11 -21.87 2.61
C GLU A 130 -15.92 -21.56 1.70
N LYS A 131 -15.03 -22.52 1.51
CA LYS A 131 -13.77 -22.36 0.76
C LYS A 131 -13.94 -21.85 -0.66
N GLN A 132 -15.06 -22.20 -1.32
CA GLN A 132 -15.35 -21.76 -2.69
C GLN A 132 -15.49 -20.24 -2.84
N TYR A 133 -15.78 -19.51 -1.76
CA TYR A 133 -15.94 -18.05 -1.77
C TYR A 133 -14.67 -17.30 -1.39
N LEU A 134 -13.61 -18.00 -0.92
CA LEU A 134 -12.36 -17.37 -0.53
C LEU A 134 -11.72 -16.51 -1.64
N PRO A 135 -11.75 -16.90 -2.93
CA PRO A 135 -11.21 -16.04 -3.99
C PRO A 135 -11.89 -14.67 -4.07
N ILE A 136 -13.21 -14.61 -3.90
CA ILE A 136 -13.97 -13.35 -3.93
C ILE A 136 -13.59 -12.47 -2.71
N ILE A 137 -13.41 -13.10 -1.55
CA ILE A 137 -12.95 -12.37 -0.34
C ILE A 137 -11.53 -11.86 -0.54
N GLN A 138 -10.64 -12.65 -1.16
CA GLN A 138 -9.29 -12.23 -1.49
C GLN A 138 -9.28 -11.00 -2.39
N GLU A 139 -10.07 -10.99 -3.45
CA GLU A 139 -10.24 -9.83 -4.33
C GLU A 139 -10.69 -8.59 -3.55
N GLY A 140 -11.62 -8.78 -2.62
CA GLY A 140 -12.09 -7.70 -1.75
C GLY A 140 -10.99 -7.13 -0.85
N ILE A 141 -10.21 -8.00 -0.20
CA ILE A 141 -9.07 -7.58 0.64
C ILE A 141 -8.04 -6.85 -0.21
N ASP A 142 -7.69 -7.40 -1.37
CA ASP A 142 -6.74 -6.79 -2.31
C ASP A 142 -7.20 -5.41 -2.75
N MET A 143 -8.47 -5.24 -3.05
CA MET A 143 -9.04 -3.95 -3.45
C MET A 143 -8.93 -2.93 -2.32
N VAL A 144 -9.30 -3.28 -1.09
CA VAL A 144 -9.18 -2.40 0.07
C VAL A 144 -7.73 -2.03 0.31
N CYS A 145 -6.82 -3.01 0.37
CA CYS A 145 -5.40 -2.79 0.60
C CYS A 145 -4.75 -1.92 -0.49
N LYS A 146 -5.03 -2.18 -1.78
CA LYS A 146 -4.52 -1.38 -2.90
C LYS A 146 -5.02 0.06 -2.87
N LYS A 147 -6.30 0.27 -2.54
CA LYS A 147 -6.86 1.62 -2.42
C LYS A 147 -6.24 2.41 -1.28
N LEU A 148 -6.06 1.78 -0.12
CA LEU A 148 -5.40 2.42 1.03
C LEU A 148 -3.93 2.72 0.73
N ALA A 149 -3.18 1.76 0.17
CA ALA A 149 -1.77 1.96 -0.21
C ALA A 149 -1.62 3.10 -1.23
N LYS A 150 -2.47 3.15 -2.26
CA LYS A 150 -2.49 4.24 -3.25
C LYS A 150 -2.82 5.58 -2.60
N SER A 151 -3.73 5.61 -1.62
CA SER A 151 -4.07 6.83 -0.87
C SER A 151 -2.90 7.33 -0.02
N ILE A 152 -2.12 6.43 0.61
CA ILE A 152 -0.90 6.79 1.33
C ILE A 152 0.13 7.41 0.36
N ALA A 153 0.41 6.76 -0.77
CA ALA A 153 1.37 7.27 -1.74
C ALA A 153 0.96 8.63 -2.33
N ARG A 154 -0.36 8.86 -2.53
CA ARG A 154 -0.89 10.13 -3.02
C ARG A 154 -0.79 11.26 -2.01
N ASP A 155 -0.94 10.95 -0.73
CA ASP A 155 -0.89 11.90 0.40
C ASP A 155 0.52 11.99 1.01
N GLY A 156 1.56 11.61 0.25
CA GLY A 156 2.95 11.69 0.69
C GLY A 156 3.35 13.13 1.00
N GLU A 157 4.21 13.30 2.01
CA GLU A 157 4.73 14.62 2.41
C GLU A 157 5.33 15.38 1.23
N GLY A 158 4.78 16.58 0.96
CA GLY A 158 5.21 17.41 -0.18
C GLY A 158 4.84 16.88 -1.56
N ALA A 159 4.11 15.78 -1.66
CA ALA A 159 3.73 15.20 -2.95
C ALA A 159 2.67 16.05 -3.66
N ASN A 160 2.95 16.40 -4.92
CA ASN A 160 2.02 17.09 -5.80
C ASN A 160 1.49 16.20 -6.93
N CYS A 161 2.09 15.03 -7.13
CA CYS A 161 1.64 14.03 -8.11
C CYS A 161 1.81 12.60 -7.57
N LEU A 162 1.05 11.67 -8.15
CA LEU A 162 1.19 10.23 -7.91
C LEU A 162 1.80 9.60 -9.15
N ILE A 163 2.91 8.88 -8.97
CA ILE A 163 3.57 8.09 -10.00
C ILE A 163 3.12 6.65 -9.88
N GLU A 164 2.54 6.10 -10.93
CA GLU A 164 2.18 4.68 -11.03
C GLU A 164 3.09 4.00 -12.05
N VAL A 165 3.86 3.01 -11.60
CA VAL A 165 4.80 2.26 -12.44
C VAL A 165 4.22 0.88 -12.71
N ILE A 166 3.96 0.59 -13.98
CA ILE A 166 3.42 -0.69 -14.44
C ILE A 166 4.48 -1.39 -15.28
N VAL A 167 4.99 -2.52 -14.81
CA VAL A 167 5.91 -3.38 -15.56
C VAL A 167 5.15 -4.58 -16.09
N LYS A 168 5.15 -4.75 -17.41
CA LYS A 168 4.47 -5.87 -18.10
C LYS A 168 5.50 -6.76 -18.77
N ASN A 169 5.16 -8.05 -18.91
CA ASN A 169 5.97 -9.04 -19.64
C ASN A 169 7.40 -9.21 -19.08
N ALA A 170 7.62 -8.97 -17.80
CA ALA A 170 8.84 -9.37 -17.14
C ALA A 170 8.96 -10.90 -17.13
N LYS A 171 10.19 -11.43 -17.02
CA LYS A 171 10.46 -12.86 -17.01
C LYS A 171 9.69 -13.61 -15.91
N ASN A 172 9.50 -12.96 -14.79
CA ASN A 172 8.69 -13.41 -13.65
C ASN A 172 8.20 -12.18 -12.86
N GLU A 173 7.26 -12.40 -11.95
CA GLU A 173 6.67 -11.35 -11.14
C GLU A 173 7.69 -10.66 -10.22
N SER A 174 8.62 -11.41 -9.62
CA SER A 174 9.67 -10.86 -8.77
C SER A 174 10.56 -9.85 -9.50
N ASP A 175 10.95 -10.14 -10.73
CA ASP A 175 11.77 -9.24 -11.56
C ASP A 175 10.96 -7.99 -11.95
N GLY A 176 9.69 -8.16 -12.31
CA GLY A 176 8.79 -7.04 -12.59
C GLY A 176 8.64 -6.11 -11.39
N LEU A 177 8.44 -6.67 -10.20
CA LEU A 177 8.32 -5.91 -8.96
C LEU A 177 9.63 -5.18 -8.59
N LYS A 178 10.80 -5.82 -8.76
CA LYS A 178 12.10 -5.18 -8.54
C LYS A 178 12.29 -3.96 -9.44
N ILE A 179 11.97 -4.10 -10.72
CA ILE A 179 12.06 -2.99 -11.68
C ILE A 179 11.10 -1.86 -11.28
N ALA A 180 9.82 -2.18 -11.02
CA ALA A 180 8.83 -1.18 -10.64
C ALA A 180 9.24 -0.42 -9.37
N LYS A 181 9.69 -1.12 -8.33
CA LYS A 181 10.19 -0.51 -7.09
C LYS A 181 11.42 0.37 -7.32
N SER A 182 12.36 -0.05 -8.14
CA SER A 182 13.57 0.74 -8.44
C SER A 182 13.20 2.06 -9.15
N ILE A 183 12.28 2.01 -10.10
CA ILE A 183 11.82 3.21 -10.81
C ILE A 183 11.05 4.12 -9.84
N SER A 184 10.09 3.58 -9.08
CA SER A 184 9.23 4.37 -8.19
C SER A 184 9.98 5.08 -7.06
N LYS A 185 11.08 4.51 -6.55
CA LYS A 185 11.90 5.12 -5.51
C LYS A 185 13.01 6.03 -6.05
N SER A 186 13.29 6.02 -7.36
CA SER A 186 14.38 6.80 -7.95
C SER A 186 14.15 8.30 -7.81
N MET A 187 15.03 8.98 -7.07
CA MET A 187 15.00 10.44 -6.93
C MET A 187 15.15 11.14 -8.28
N LEU A 188 15.99 10.59 -9.19
CA LEU A 188 16.15 11.13 -10.54
C LEU A 188 14.86 11.04 -11.36
N VAL A 189 14.11 9.95 -11.24
CA VAL A 189 12.80 9.80 -11.90
C VAL A 189 11.79 10.77 -11.28
N LYS A 190 11.72 10.84 -9.95
CA LYS A 190 10.79 11.74 -9.26
C LYS A 190 11.03 13.21 -9.61
N THR A 191 12.28 13.64 -9.63
CA THR A 191 12.63 15.03 -10.00
C THR A 191 12.34 15.34 -11.47
N ALA A 192 12.52 14.37 -12.38
CA ALA A 192 12.13 14.54 -13.78
C ALA A 192 10.62 14.75 -13.92
N ILE A 193 9.82 13.88 -13.28
CA ILE A 193 8.37 13.98 -13.32
C ILE A 193 7.87 15.28 -12.68
N HIS A 194 8.45 15.68 -11.54
CA HIS A 194 8.16 16.95 -10.90
C HIS A 194 8.43 18.14 -11.82
N GLY A 195 9.54 18.09 -12.58
CA GLY A 195 9.92 19.11 -13.56
C GLY A 195 9.21 18.97 -14.92
N CYS A 196 8.21 18.10 -15.05
CA CYS A 196 7.51 17.80 -16.31
C CYS A 196 8.46 17.38 -17.45
N ASP A 197 9.60 16.75 -17.10
CA ASP A 197 10.58 16.23 -18.05
C ASP A 197 10.32 14.74 -18.31
N PRO A 198 9.92 14.33 -19.53
CA PRO A 198 9.69 12.92 -19.88
C PRO A 198 11.01 12.15 -20.03
N ASN A 199 11.85 12.19 -19.03
CA ASN A 199 13.21 11.68 -19.03
C ASN A 199 13.27 10.15 -19.01
N TRP A 200 13.07 9.56 -20.16
CA TRP A 200 13.12 8.11 -20.35
C TRP A 200 14.47 7.48 -19.94
N GLY A 201 15.57 8.22 -20.10
CA GLY A 201 16.89 7.75 -19.70
C GLY A 201 17.00 7.48 -18.20
N ARG A 202 16.41 8.33 -17.37
CA ARG A 202 16.35 8.11 -15.91
C ARG A 202 15.50 6.91 -15.55
N ILE A 203 14.41 6.67 -16.29
CA ILE A 203 13.54 5.50 -16.06
C ILE A 203 14.30 4.22 -16.39
N ILE A 204 14.95 4.14 -17.56
CA ILE A 204 15.74 2.97 -17.96
C ILE A 204 16.96 2.78 -17.06
N GLY A 205 17.63 3.87 -16.66
CA GLY A 205 18.73 3.81 -15.71
C GLY A 205 18.31 3.22 -14.36
N ALA A 206 17.15 3.65 -13.84
CA ALA A 206 16.58 3.09 -12.61
C ALA A 206 16.22 1.60 -12.75
N ALA A 207 15.67 1.19 -13.90
CA ALA A 207 15.40 -0.21 -14.20
C ALA A 207 16.70 -1.05 -14.24
N GLY A 208 17.74 -0.53 -14.89
CA GLY A 208 19.05 -1.19 -15.00
C GLY A 208 19.75 -1.41 -13.66
N ASN A 209 19.55 -0.51 -12.68
CA ASN A 209 20.15 -0.62 -11.35
C ASN A 209 19.64 -1.82 -10.53
N THR A 210 18.64 -2.54 -11.01
CA THR A 210 18.05 -3.69 -10.28
C THR A 210 18.90 -4.97 -10.37
N GLY A 211 19.82 -5.04 -11.33
CA GLY A 211 20.53 -6.27 -11.69
C GLY A 211 19.67 -7.28 -12.47
N VAL A 212 18.39 -6.98 -12.71
CA VAL A 212 17.52 -7.80 -13.58
C VAL A 212 18.02 -7.70 -15.01
N GLN A 213 18.24 -8.85 -15.64
CA GLN A 213 18.76 -8.91 -17.00
C GLN A 213 17.63 -8.68 -18.02
N PHE A 214 17.75 -7.63 -18.82
CA PHE A 214 16.90 -7.37 -19.98
C PHE A 214 17.72 -6.68 -21.07
N LYS A 215 17.27 -6.81 -22.32
CA LYS A 215 17.90 -6.14 -23.46
C LYS A 215 17.10 -4.87 -23.79
N LEU A 216 17.80 -3.78 -24.00
CA LEU A 216 17.14 -2.51 -24.33
C LEU A 216 16.24 -2.64 -25.58
N ASN A 217 16.67 -3.44 -26.56
CA ASN A 217 15.90 -3.70 -27.79
C ASN A 217 14.58 -4.45 -27.56
N ASP A 218 14.35 -4.99 -26.37
CA ASP A 218 13.10 -5.67 -26.02
C ASP A 218 12.18 -4.76 -25.17
N VAL A 219 12.60 -3.49 -24.93
CA VAL A 219 11.88 -2.56 -24.07
C VAL A 219 11.01 -1.61 -24.86
N ASP A 220 9.75 -1.58 -24.52
CA ASP A 220 8.81 -0.51 -24.85
C ASP A 220 8.56 0.35 -23.59
N LEU A 221 8.56 1.67 -23.72
CA LEU A 221 8.29 2.60 -22.63
C LEU A 221 7.17 3.56 -23.00
N PHE A 222 6.24 3.72 -22.09
CA PHE A 222 5.14 4.67 -22.19
C PHE A 222 5.15 5.62 -21.00
N ILE A 223 4.81 6.88 -21.22
CA ILE A 223 4.49 7.87 -20.20
C ILE A 223 3.07 8.34 -20.48
N GLY A 224 2.13 7.94 -19.62
CA GLY A 224 0.71 8.07 -19.94
C GLY A 224 0.35 7.29 -21.21
N GLU A 225 -0.24 7.97 -22.17
CA GLU A 225 -0.63 7.39 -23.47
C GLU A 225 0.49 7.46 -24.52
N PHE A 226 1.57 8.18 -24.25
CA PHE A 226 2.64 8.41 -25.20
C PHE A 226 3.69 7.30 -25.14
N GLN A 227 3.94 6.66 -26.29
CA GLN A 227 5.04 5.72 -26.44
C GLN A 227 6.35 6.48 -26.65
N ILE A 228 7.25 6.42 -25.67
CA ILE A 228 8.54 7.11 -25.73
C ILE A 228 9.62 6.23 -26.36
N LEU A 229 9.64 4.94 -26.00
CA LEU A 229 10.53 3.95 -26.62
C LEU A 229 9.71 2.83 -27.26
N ARG A 230 10.15 2.41 -28.44
CA ARG A 230 9.68 1.22 -29.13
C ARG A 230 10.86 0.34 -29.47
N LYS A 231 10.91 -0.89 -28.92
CA LYS A 231 12.04 -1.80 -29.09
C LYS A 231 13.38 -1.10 -28.82
N GLY A 232 13.45 -0.35 -27.73
CA GLY A 232 14.63 0.39 -27.31
C GLY A 232 15.01 1.62 -28.15
N LYS A 233 14.26 1.95 -29.19
CA LYS A 233 14.49 3.13 -30.03
C LYS A 233 13.55 4.27 -29.63
N LEU A 234 14.08 5.47 -29.55
CA LEU A 234 13.30 6.68 -29.27
C LEU A 234 12.29 6.90 -30.41
N MET A 235 11.04 7.16 -30.02
CA MET A 235 10.00 7.58 -30.96
C MET A 235 10.08 9.10 -31.07
N VAL A 236 10.35 9.59 -32.27
CA VAL A 236 10.44 11.03 -32.61
C VAL A 236 9.09 11.54 -33.04
#